data_4e55a2cec9d61f57adebc7746255f97a
#
_entry.id   4e55a2cec9d61f57adebc7746255f97a
#
_cell.length_a   1.000
_cell.length_b   1.000
_cell.length_c   1.000
_cell.angle_alpha   90.00
_cell.angle_beta   90.00
_cell.angle_gamma   90.00
#
_symmetry.space_group_name_H-M   'P 1'
#
loop_
_entity.id
_entity.type
_entity.pdbx_description
1 polymer ?
#
loop_
_entity_poly.entity_id
_entity_poly.type
_entity_poly.pdbx_seq_one_letter_code
_entity_poly.pdbx_strand_id
1 'polypeptide(L)'
;LSLINADSGQKFIVIIDEWDILIRDEAHNQTLQEEYINFLRGMFKGSEPTRFIQLAYLTGILPIKKIKTQSALNNFEEFTMLDPGNLAPYFGFTNEEVKSLCQNYHKNFEEVKHWYDGYLLAGQQIYNPKAVVSLMTRNIFKNYWSETGTYTAILPLINMNFDGLKNVIIEMLSGAFVPVNVWSFQNDTINFANKDDVLTYLIHLGYLGYDAQKQMAFIPNEEIR
;
A
#
# COMPACT_ATOMS: atom_id res chain seq x y z
N LEU A 1 21.94 -18.33 8.67
CA LEU A 1 20.78 -18.73 9.49
C LEU A 1 20.83 -20.21 9.85
N SER A 2 21.01 -21.13 8.89
CA SER A 2 21.03 -22.58 9.13
C SER A 2 22.12 -23.02 10.14
N LEU A 3 23.32 -22.46 10.08
CA LEU A 3 24.41 -22.77 11.01
C LEU A 3 24.08 -22.35 12.44
N ILE A 4 23.53 -21.13 12.62
CA ILE A 4 23.14 -20.65 13.95
C ILE A 4 21.97 -21.48 14.50
N ASN A 5 21.01 -21.86 13.67
CA ASN A 5 19.93 -22.75 14.08
C ASN A 5 20.46 -24.13 14.50
N ALA A 6 21.43 -24.68 13.77
CA ALA A 6 22.04 -25.98 14.10
C ALA A 6 22.75 -25.93 15.47
N ASP A 7 23.35 -24.83 15.84
CA ASP A 7 24.06 -24.64 17.11
C ASP A 7 23.09 -24.36 18.28
N SER A 8 22.11 -23.45 18.07
CA SER A 8 21.21 -22.98 19.13
C SER A 8 19.89 -23.76 19.25
N GLY A 9 19.49 -24.49 18.22
CA GLY A 9 18.17 -25.13 18.10
C GLY A 9 17.00 -24.13 17.91
N GLN A 10 17.28 -22.81 17.85
CA GLN A 10 16.26 -21.78 17.76
C GLN A 10 15.98 -21.39 16.30
N LYS A 11 14.72 -21.09 16.01
CA LYS A 11 14.31 -20.58 14.70
C LYS A 11 14.24 -19.04 14.71
N PHE A 12 14.36 -18.47 13.52
CA PHE A 12 14.37 -17.03 13.30
C PHE A 12 12.97 -16.50 12.94
N ILE A 13 12.69 -15.30 13.39
CA ILE A 13 11.66 -14.42 12.81
C ILE A 13 12.39 -13.47 11.88
N VAL A 14 12.00 -13.45 10.62
CA VAL A 14 12.58 -12.57 9.59
C VAL A 14 11.59 -11.44 9.31
N ILE A 15 12.02 -10.19 9.48
CA ILE A 15 11.22 -9.02 9.17
C ILE A 15 11.95 -8.23 8.08
N ILE A 16 11.28 -7.98 6.96
CA ILE A 16 11.77 -7.17 5.85
C ILE A 16 10.81 -6.01 5.65
N ASP A 17 11.29 -4.80 5.87
CA ASP A 17 10.54 -3.59 5.57
C ASP A 17 10.86 -3.12 4.15
N GLU A 18 9.86 -2.59 3.45
CA GLU A 18 9.95 -2.15 2.03
C GLU A 18 10.54 -3.24 1.11
N TRP A 19 10.02 -4.47 1.18
CA TRP A 19 10.50 -5.59 0.36
C TRP A 19 10.51 -5.26 -1.14
N ASP A 20 9.66 -4.35 -1.58
CA ASP A 20 9.43 -3.99 -2.98
C ASP A 20 10.27 -2.80 -3.47
N ILE A 21 11.17 -2.27 -2.63
CA ILE A 21 11.96 -1.08 -2.97
C ILE A 21 12.76 -1.26 -4.27
N LEU A 22 13.41 -2.41 -4.46
CA LEU A 22 14.16 -2.70 -5.69
C LEU A 22 13.25 -2.85 -6.92
N ILE A 23 12.00 -3.28 -6.71
CA ILE A 23 11.02 -3.40 -7.81
C ILE A 23 10.55 -2.01 -8.25
N ARG A 24 10.38 -1.09 -7.30
CA ARG A 24 9.91 0.28 -7.56
C ARG A 24 11.03 1.19 -8.09
N ASP A 25 12.16 1.20 -7.41
CA ASP A 25 13.22 2.18 -7.67
C ASP A 25 14.11 1.78 -8.85
N GLU A 26 14.31 0.47 -9.05
CA GLU A 26 15.09 -0.10 -10.13
C GLU A 26 14.21 -0.71 -11.24
N ALA A 27 13.10 -0.03 -11.54
CA ALA A 27 12.06 -0.52 -12.45
C ALA A 27 12.59 -0.92 -13.83
N HIS A 28 13.64 -0.24 -14.34
CA HIS A 28 14.28 -0.51 -15.63
C HIS A 28 15.38 -1.60 -15.58
N ASN A 29 15.79 -2.04 -14.40
CA ASN A 29 16.85 -3.04 -14.22
C ASN A 29 16.28 -4.43 -13.96
N GLN A 30 15.77 -5.06 -15.02
CA GLN A 30 15.13 -6.38 -14.92
C GLN A 30 16.07 -7.45 -14.36
N THR A 31 17.36 -7.41 -14.68
CA THR A 31 18.35 -8.38 -14.18
C THR A 31 18.46 -8.30 -12.65
N LEU A 32 18.58 -7.09 -12.10
CA LEU A 32 18.64 -6.89 -10.65
C LEU A 32 17.35 -7.34 -9.97
N GLN A 33 16.19 -7.04 -10.55
CA GLN A 33 14.90 -7.48 -10.03
C GLN A 33 14.79 -9.01 -10.00
N GLU A 34 15.22 -9.70 -11.08
CA GLU A 34 15.22 -11.16 -11.15
C GLU A 34 16.16 -11.78 -10.11
N GLU A 35 17.37 -11.22 -9.95
CA GLU A 35 18.32 -11.66 -8.92
C GLU A 35 17.74 -11.51 -7.51
N TYR A 36 17.09 -10.38 -7.24
CA TYR A 36 16.46 -10.12 -5.96
C TYR A 36 15.29 -11.06 -5.67
N ILE A 37 14.41 -11.27 -6.63
CA ILE A 37 13.29 -12.23 -6.49
C ILE A 37 13.81 -13.66 -6.30
N ASN A 38 14.88 -14.04 -7.00
CA ASN A 38 15.52 -15.35 -6.81
C ASN A 38 16.16 -15.49 -5.42
N PHE A 39 16.73 -14.41 -4.89
CA PHE A 39 17.24 -14.35 -3.52
C PHE A 39 16.10 -14.56 -2.50
N LEU A 40 14.98 -13.83 -2.61
CA LEU A 40 13.82 -14.00 -1.73
C LEU A 40 13.23 -15.42 -1.85
N ARG A 41 13.16 -15.93 -3.07
CA ARG A 41 12.72 -17.30 -3.31
C ARG A 41 13.61 -18.34 -2.61
N GLY A 42 14.93 -18.20 -2.73
CA GLY A 42 15.88 -19.06 -2.04
C GLY A 42 15.79 -18.97 -0.51
N MET A 43 15.47 -17.78 0.00
CA MET A 43 15.33 -17.54 1.43
C MET A 43 14.05 -18.14 2.01
N PHE A 44 12.92 -18.09 1.29
CA PHE A 44 11.60 -18.39 1.88
C PHE A 44 10.88 -19.60 1.30
N LYS A 45 11.27 -20.09 0.12
CA LYS A 45 10.55 -21.17 -0.55
C LYS A 45 11.26 -22.52 -0.45
N GLY A 46 10.47 -23.57 -0.22
CA GLY A 46 10.96 -24.93 -0.09
C GLY A 46 10.98 -25.43 1.35
N SER A 47 11.48 -26.65 1.54
CA SER A 47 11.53 -27.30 2.86
C SER A 47 12.70 -26.83 3.72
N GLU A 48 13.80 -26.40 3.13
CA GLU A 48 14.99 -25.98 3.88
C GLU A 48 14.75 -24.75 4.75
N PRO A 49 14.14 -23.63 4.26
CA PRO A 49 13.87 -22.48 5.10
C PRO A 49 13.00 -22.79 6.31
N THR A 50 12.04 -23.72 6.21
CA THR A 50 11.14 -24.06 7.33
C THR A 50 11.87 -24.71 8.51
N ARG A 51 13.11 -25.18 8.32
CA ARG A 51 13.94 -25.76 9.38
C ARG A 51 14.45 -24.70 10.35
N PHE A 52 14.76 -23.50 9.84
CA PHE A 52 15.36 -22.41 10.63
C PHE A 52 14.55 -21.11 10.64
N ILE A 53 13.53 -20.94 9.78
CA ILE A 53 12.61 -19.80 9.82
C ILE A 53 11.29 -20.22 10.48
N GLN A 54 10.89 -19.51 11.53
CA GLN A 54 9.61 -19.70 12.20
C GLN A 54 8.51 -18.85 11.58
N LEU A 55 8.85 -17.60 11.23
CA LEU A 55 7.95 -16.63 10.64
C LEU A 55 8.74 -15.69 9.73
N ALA A 56 8.15 -15.30 8.61
CA ALA A 56 8.62 -14.20 7.79
C ALA A 56 7.50 -13.16 7.66
N TYR A 57 7.83 -11.90 7.93
CA TYR A 57 6.91 -10.76 7.81
C TYR A 57 7.54 -9.72 6.90
N LEU A 58 6.87 -9.45 5.77
CA LEU A 58 7.33 -8.53 4.75
C LEU A 58 6.34 -7.37 4.65
N THR A 59 6.81 -6.14 4.69
CA THR A 59 6.02 -4.94 4.42
C THR A 59 6.47 -4.30 3.12
N GLY A 60 5.54 -3.67 2.43
CA GLY A 60 5.79 -2.96 1.17
C GLY A 60 4.51 -2.33 0.64
N ILE A 61 4.63 -1.61 -0.46
CA ILE A 61 3.51 -0.95 -1.13
C ILE A 61 2.87 -1.90 -2.15
N LEU A 62 3.70 -2.62 -2.91
CA LEU A 62 3.24 -3.46 -4.01
C LEU A 62 2.87 -4.88 -3.54
N PRO A 63 1.75 -5.44 -4.06
CA PRO A 63 1.38 -6.82 -3.78
C PRO A 63 2.42 -7.81 -4.32
N ILE A 64 2.90 -8.72 -3.47
CA ILE A 64 3.97 -9.67 -3.84
C ILE A 64 3.51 -10.71 -4.87
N LYS A 65 2.22 -11.08 -4.84
CA LYS A 65 1.65 -12.09 -5.75
C LYS A 65 1.43 -11.59 -7.18
N LYS A 66 1.54 -10.29 -7.41
CA LYS A 66 1.32 -9.66 -8.73
C LYS A 66 2.60 -9.44 -9.54
N ILE A 67 3.74 -9.97 -9.09
CA ILE A 67 4.98 -9.92 -9.85
C ILE A 67 4.96 -10.95 -11.00
N LYS A 68 5.55 -10.63 -12.13
CA LYS A 68 5.62 -11.49 -13.34
C LYS A 68 6.03 -12.94 -13.07
N THR A 69 6.83 -13.19 -12.04
CA THR A 69 7.23 -14.52 -11.58
C THR A 69 6.31 -15.04 -10.48
N GLN A 70 5.01 -15.07 -10.73
CA GLN A 70 3.93 -15.39 -9.77
C GLN A 70 4.16 -16.64 -8.90
N SER A 71 4.94 -17.61 -9.37
CA SER A 71 5.25 -18.82 -8.61
C SER A 71 6.39 -18.66 -7.60
N ALA A 72 7.11 -17.52 -7.62
CA ALA A 72 8.33 -17.38 -6.83
C ALA A 72 8.05 -17.26 -5.33
N LEU A 73 7.02 -16.50 -4.94
CA LEU A 73 6.72 -16.12 -3.56
C LEU A 73 5.25 -16.39 -3.17
N ASN A 74 4.64 -17.43 -3.73
CA ASN A 74 3.23 -17.78 -3.50
C ASN A 74 2.96 -18.48 -2.15
N ASN A 75 3.96 -18.63 -1.31
CA ASN A 75 3.85 -19.22 0.03
C ASN A 75 3.55 -18.18 1.13
N PHE A 76 3.46 -16.90 0.78
CA PHE A 76 3.02 -15.84 1.70
C PHE A 76 1.49 -15.71 1.68
N GLU A 77 0.91 -15.45 2.84
CA GLU A 77 -0.41 -14.85 2.95
C GLU A 77 -0.25 -13.33 2.76
N GLU A 78 -1.07 -12.74 1.91
CA GLU A 78 -0.91 -11.34 1.49
C GLU A 78 -2.13 -10.54 1.89
N PHE A 79 -1.87 -9.40 2.52
CA PHE A 79 -2.85 -8.42 2.94
C PHE A 79 -2.55 -7.09 2.24
N THR A 80 -3.52 -6.52 1.56
CA THR A 80 -3.33 -5.31 0.74
C THR A 80 -4.43 -4.28 1.00
N MET A 81 -4.29 -3.10 0.42
CA MET A 81 -5.36 -2.07 0.43
C MET A 81 -6.66 -2.57 -0.22
N LEU A 82 -6.58 -3.54 -1.13
CA LEU A 82 -7.74 -4.13 -1.81
C LEU A 82 -8.33 -5.32 -1.05
N ASP A 83 -7.49 -6.08 -0.36
CA ASP A 83 -7.87 -7.25 0.44
C ASP A 83 -7.08 -7.26 1.76
N PRO A 84 -7.48 -6.45 2.74
CA PRO A 84 -6.78 -6.33 4.02
C PRO A 84 -7.14 -7.45 5.00
N GLY A 85 -8.15 -8.27 4.71
CA GLY A 85 -8.62 -9.33 5.60
C GLY A 85 -8.87 -8.85 7.03
N ASN A 86 -8.45 -9.65 8.00
CA ASN A 86 -8.53 -9.34 9.43
C ASN A 86 -7.47 -8.33 9.92
N LEU A 87 -6.53 -7.95 9.07
CA LEU A 87 -5.49 -6.95 9.39
C LEU A 87 -5.91 -5.51 9.07
N ALA A 88 -7.12 -5.28 8.55
CA ALA A 88 -7.62 -3.93 8.26
C ALA A 88 -7.37 -2.90 9.37
N PRO A 89 -7.61 -3.18 10.67
CA PRO A 89 -7.38 -2.21 11.75
C PRO A 89 -5.93 -1.81 11.96
N TYR A 90 -4.98 -2.58 11.40
CA TYR A 90 -3.54 -2.38 11.59
C TYR A 90 -2.87 -1.66 10.40
N PHE A 91 -3.63 -1.29 9.36
CA PHE A 91 -3.13 -0.50 8.24
C PHE A 91 -2.97 0.98 8.58
N GLY A 92 -3.67 1.44 9.61
CA GLY A 92 -3.61 2.83 10.06
C GLY A 92 -4.36 3.00 11.37
N PHE A 93 -4.71 4.23 11.72
CA PHE A 93 -5.56 4.49 12.89
C PHE A 93 -7.03 4.19 12.56
N THR A 94 -7.68 3.51 13.49
CA THR A 94 -9.13 3.30 13.47
C THR A 94 -9.88 4.58 13.84
N ASN A 95 -11.17 4.63 13.54
CA ASN A 95 -12.05 5.75 13.89
C ASN A 95 -12.08 6.02 15.41
N GLU A 96 -12.10 4.97 16.23
CA GLU A 96 -12.10 5.05 17.68
C GLU A 96 -10.78 5.60 18.24
N GLU A 97 -9.66 5.19 17.68
CA GLU A 97 -8.34 5.68 18.06
C GLU A 97 -8.19 7.16 17.72
N VAL A 98 -8.60 7.57 16.51
CA VAL A 98 -8.57 8.99 16.11
C VAL A 98 -9.49 9.83 16.99
N LYS A 99 -10.68 9.34 17.32
CA LYS A 99 -11.60 10.01 18.24
C LYS A 99 -10.99 10.21 19.64
N SER A 100 -10.31 9.18 20.16
CA SER A 100 -9.59 9.27 21.44
C SER A 100 -8.43 10.27 21.36
N LEU A 101 -7.65 10.25 20.26
CA LEU A 101 -6.58 11.23 20.04
C LEU A 101 -7.12 12.66 19.97
N CYS A 102 -8.25 12.88 19.28
CA CYS A 102 -8.90 14.18 19.21
C CYS A 102 -9.28 14.72 20.60
N GLN A 103 -9.80 13.88 21.47
CA GLN A 103 -10.09 14.25 22.87
C GLN A 103 -8.83 14.65 23.62
N ASN A 104 -7.76 13.84 23.54
CA ASN A 104 -6.51 14.08 24.24
C ASN A 104 -5.76 15.33 23.75
N TYR A 105 -5.83 15.61 22.45
CA TYR A 105 -5.15 16.75 21.82
C TYR A 105 -6.06 17.96 21.58
N HIS A 106 -7.30 17.94 22.10
CA HIS A 106 -8.30 19.00 21.97
C HIS A 106 -8.56 19.40 20.51
N LYS A 107 -8.77 18.41 19.64
CA LYS A 107 -9.10 18.61 18.22
C LYS A 107 -10.59 18.39 17.96
N ASN A 108 -11.13 19.10 16.98
CA ASN A 108 -12.46 18.80 16.48
C ASN A 108 -12.44 17.52 15.63
N PHE A 109 -13.12 16.48 16.09
CA PHE A 109 -13.13 15.18 15.41
C PHE A 109 -13.73 15.26 13.99
N GLU A 110 -14.80 16.04 13.79
CA GLU A 110 -15.44 16.17 12.47
C GLU A 110 -14.52 16.87 11.46
N GLU A 111 -13.71 17.82 11.92
CA GLU A 111 -12.71 18.48 11.08
C GLU A 111 -11.56 17.51 10.72
N VAL A 112 -11.08 16.71 11.68
CA VAL A 112 -10.08 15.66 11.44
C VAL A 112 -10.60 14.63 10.46
N LYS A 113 -11.87 14.23 10.61
CA LYS A 113 -12.55 13.33 9.72
C LYS A 113 -12.63 13.88 8.30
N HIS A 114 -13.03 15.12 8.12
CA HIS A 114 -13.09 15.77 6.80
C HIS A 114 -11.74 15.79 6.09
N TRP A 115 -10.67 16.04 6.84
CA TRP A 115 -9.33 16.13 6.28
C TRP A 115 -8.65 14.79 5.99
N TYR A 116 -8.85 13.75 6.82
CA TYR A 116 -7.97 12.57 6.84
C TYR A 116 -8.67 11.23 6.84
N ASP A 117 -10.02 11.18 6.88
CA ASP A 117 -10.81 9.95 6.75
C ASP A 117 -10.89 9.50 5.28
N GLY A 118 -11.58 8.40 5.02
CA GLY A 118 -12.02 7.99 3.68
C GLY A 118 -11.37 6.71 3.15
N TYR A 119 -10.53 6.04 3.92
CA TYR A 119 -10.06 4.71 3.54
C TYR A 119 -10.98 3.66 4.18
N LEU A 120 -11.76 2.99 3.35
CA LEU A 120 -12.68 1.93 3.79
C LEU A 120 -12.04 0.56 3.55
N LEU A 121 -11.42 -0.02 4.59
CA LEU A 121 -10.74 -1.30 4.53
C LEU A 121 -11.58 -2.38 5.24
N ALA A 122 -12.08 -3.37 4.49
CA ALA A 122 -12.98 -4.42 5.02
C ALA A 122 -14.15 -3.86 5.85
N GLY A 123 -14.73 -2.74 5.43
CA GLY A 123 -15.84 -2.08 6.13
C GLY A 123 -15.43 -1.19 7.32
N GLN A 124 -14.14 -1.04 7.60
CA GLN A 124 -13.64 -0.20 8.67
C GLN A 124 -13.05 1.10 8.13
N GLN A 125 -13.37 2.21 8.79
CA GLN A 125 -12.76 3.51 8.52
C GLN A 125 -11.35 3.55 9.08
N ILE A 126 -10.38 3.78 8.20
CA ILE A 126 -8.95 3.82 8.53
C ILE A 126 -8.38 5.18 8.11
N TYR A 127 -7.56 5.75 8.97
CA TYR A 127 -6.90 7.05 8.77
C TYR A 127 -5.41 6.85 8.57
N ASN A 128 -4.83 7.67 7.69
CA ASN A 128 -3.39 7.67 7.45
C ASN A 128 -2.61 8.03 8.72
N PRO A 129 -1.68 7.17 9.21
CA PRO A 129 -0.93 7.43 10.43
C PRO A 129 -0.06 8.69 10.35
N LYS A 130 0.57 8.96 9.20
CA LYS A 130 1.42 10.14 9.01
C LYS A 130 0.64 11.43 9.17
N ALA A 131 -0.55 11.51 8.56
CA ALA A 131 -1.40 12.69 8.63
C ALA A 131 -1.92 12.92 10.07
N VAL A 132 -2.45 11.87 10.71
CA VAL A 132 -2.97 11.96 12.09
C VAL A 132 -1.88 12.38 13.08
N VAL A 133 -0.74 11.70 13.08
CA VAL A 133 0.38 12.03 13.99
C VAL A 133 0.90 13.44 13.72
N SER A 134 1.03 13.84 12.46
CA SER A 134 1.50 15.18 12.10
C SER A 134 0.53 16.27 12.57
N LEU A 135 -0.78 16.06 12.41
CA LEU A 135 -1.78 17.00 12.94
C LEU A 135 -1.70 17.10 14.45
N MET A 136 -1.66 15.97 15.17
CA MET A 136 -1.62 15.96 16.64
C MET A 136 -0.38 16.68 17.19
N THR A 137 0.76 16.53 16.52
CA THR A 137 2.03 17.13 16.96
C THR A 137 2.20 18.59 16.51
N ARG A 138 1.75 18.93 15.29
CA ARG A 138 1.99 20.27 14.71
C ARG A 138 0.82 21.22 14.84
N ASN A 139 -0.37 20.73 15.14
CA ASN A 139 -1.61 21.52 15.30
C ASN A 139 -2.01 22.31 14.05
N ILE A 140 -1.71 21.81 12.85
CA ILE A 140 -2.01 22.49 11.57
C ILE A 140 -2.68 21.46 10.66
N PHE A 141 -3.85 21.83 10.11
CA PHE A 141 -4.48 21.05 9.04
C PHE A 141 -3.80 21.43 7.71
N LYS A 142 -3.24 20.44 7.05
CA LYS A 142 -2.63 20.58 5.72
C LYS A 142 -2.43 19.22 5.07
N ASN A 143 -2.04 19.22 3.80
CA ASN A 143 -1.59 18.04 3.09
C ASN A 143 -0.18 17.63 3.58
N TYR A 144 -0.11 16.55 4.37
CA TYR A 144 1.14 15.95 4.82
C TYR A 144 1.64 14.87 3.85
N TRP A 145 0.73 14.35 2.99
CA TRP A 145 1.05 13.30 2.03
C TRP A 145 2.00 13.79 0.94
N SER A 146 1.86 15.03 0.48
CA SER A 146 2.75 15.64 -0.50
C SER A 146 4.20 15.80 -0.03
N GLU A 147 4.46 15.69 1.27
CA GLU A 147 5.81 15.69 1.85
C GLU A 147 6.50 14.31 1.73
N THR A 148 5.83 13.30 1.19
CA THR A 148 6.39 11.95 0.99
C THR A 148 7.02 11.81 -0.39
N GLY A 149 8.07 10.99 -0.52
CA GLY A 149 8.78 10.79 -1.79
C GLY A 149 7.92 10.18 -2.91
N THR A 150 6.82 9.52 -2.57
CA THR A 150 5.91 8.90 -3.54
C THR A 150 5.15 9.89 -4.40
N TYR A 151 4.97 11.15 -3.95
CA TYR A 151 4.26 12.18 -4.71
C TYR A 151 4.90 12.47 -6.08
N THR A 152 6.23 12.50 -6.14
CA THR A 152 6.95 12.76 -7.41
C THR A 152 6.83 11.60 -8.40
N ALA A 153 6.60 10.39 -7.92
CA ALA A 153 6.48 9.21 -8.77
C ALA A 153 5.15 9.14 -9.53
N ILE A 154 4.08 9.75 -9.03
CA ILE A 154 2.75 9.69 -9.67
C ILE A 154 2.53 10.77 -10.73
N LEU A 155 3.22 11.92 -10.66
CA LEU A 155 3.06 13.03 -11.61
C LEU A 155 3.24 12.60 -13.08
N PRO A 156 4.26 11.82 -13.45
CA PRO A 156 4.41 11.32 -14.81
C PRO A 156 3.21 10.48 -15.27
N LEU A 157 2.66 9.63 -14.40
CA LEU A 157 1.55 8.74 -14.71
C LEU A 157 0.28 9.53 -15.06
N ILE A 158 -0.04 10.56 -14.26
CA ILE A 158 -1.19 11.43 -14.50
C ILE A 158 -0.96 12.26 -15.78
N ASN A 159 0.27 12.72 -16.03
CA ASN A 159 0.60 13.53 -17.19
C ASN A 159 0.57 12.76 -18.51
N MET A 160 0.80 11.45 -18.49
CA MET A 160 0.69 10.60 -19.68
C MET A 160 -0.72 10.55 -20.25
N ASN A 161 -1.75 10.96 -19.47
CA ASN A 161 -3.17 10.93 -19.84
C ASN A 161 -3.59 9.61 -20.48
N PHE A 162 -3.13 8.52 -19.90
CA PHE A 162 -3.32 7.19 -20.42
C PHE A 162 -4.82 6.86 -20.44
N ASP A 163 -5.34 6.51 -21.62
CA ASP A 163 -6.73 6.06 -21.81
C ASP A 163 -7.78 6.98 -21.14
N GLY A 164 -7.58 8.29 -21.22
CA GLY A 164 -8.48 9.28 -20.61
C GLY A 164 -8.36 9.46 -19.10
N LEU A 165 -7.27 9.00 -18.49
CA LEU A 165 -7.01 9.04 -17.05
C LEU A 165 -7.23 10.44 -16.44
N LYS A 166 -6.83 11.53 -17.15
CA LYS A 166 -7.03 12.90 -16.66
C LYS A 166 -8.48 13.25 -16.43
N ASN A 167 -9.37 12.83 -17.35
CA ASN A 167 -10.80 13.10 -17.21
C ASN A 167 -11.37 12.36 -15.99
N VAL A 168 -10.96 11.11 -15.78
CA VAL A 168 -11.36 10.31 -14.63
C VAL A 168 -10.89 10.93 -13.31
N ILE A 169 -9.65 11.44 -13.25
CA ILE A 169 -9.15 12.16 -12.08
C ILE A 169 -9.96 13.44 -11.83
N ILE A 170 -10.30 14.22 -12.87
CA ILE A 170 -11.13 15.42 -12.75
C ILE A 170 -12.54 15.08 -12.22
N GLU A 171 -13.15 14.01 -12.70
CA GLU A 171 -14.43 13.51 -12.20
C GLU A 171 -14.35 13.19 -10.69
N MET A 172 -13.31 12.47 -10.27
CA MET A 172 -13.09 12.15 -8.85
C MET A 172 -12.81 13.40 -8.01
N LEU A 173 -12.08 14.39 -8.52
CA LEU A 173 -11.88 15.70 -7.86
C LEU A 173 -13.20 16.45 -7.64
N SER A 174 -14.20 16.25 -8.50
CA SER A 174 -15.56 16.77 -8.31
C SER A 174 -16.43 15.94 -7.37
N GLY A 175 -15.88 14.88 -6.77
CA GLY A 175 -16.58 14.03 -5.80
C GLY A 175 -17.25 12.79 -6.41
N ALA A 176 -16.97 12.47 -7.68
CA ALA A 176 -17.50 11.27 -8.32
C ALA A 176 -16.77 10.01 -7.86
N PHE A 177 -17.50 8.89 -7.85
CA PHE A 177 -16.96 7.55 -7.78
C PHE A 177 -16.82 7.00 -9.18
N VAL A 178 -15.68 6.37 -9.50
CA VAL A 178 -15.37 5.90 -10.85
C VAL A 178 -15.15 4.37 -10.81
N PRO A 179 -15.78 3.60 -11.72
CA PRO A 179 -15.56 2.15 -11.78
C PRO A 179 -14.10 1.85 -12.15
N VAL A 180 -13.51 0.86 -11.49
CA VAL A 180 -12.15 0.41 -11.73
C VAL A 180 -12.06 -1.11 -11.67
N ASN A 181 -11.40 -1.72 -12.66
CA ASN A 181 -11.11 -3.15 -12.68
C ASN A 181 -9.73 -3.41 -12.06
N VAL A 182 -9.70 -3.78 -10.78
CA VAL A 182 -8.46 -4.03 -10.03
C VAL A 182 -7.84 -5.42 -10.30
N TRP A 183 -8.52 -6.29 -11.02
CA TRP A 183 -8.10 -7.69 -11.20
C TRP A 183 -7.00 -7.86 -12.25
N SER A 184 -6.94 -6.96 -13.25
CA SER A 184 -5.94 -6.98 -14.33
C SER A 184 -4.57 -6.49 -13.90
N PHE A 185 -4.50 -5.77 -12.79
CA PHE A 185 -3.26 -5.13 -12.32
C PHE A 185 -2.12 -6.13 -12.11
N GLN A 186 -0.97 -5.80 -12.68
CA GLN A 186 0.32 -6.47 -12.47
C GLN A 186 1.31 -5.45 -11.90
N ASN A 187 2.25 -5.88 -11.07
CA ASN A 187 3.32 -5.02 -10.53
C ASN A 187 4.38 -4.70 -11.58
N ASP A 188 3.95 -4.27 -12.75
CA ASP A 188 4.81 -3.73 -13.78
C ASP A 188 4.65 -2.21 -13.79
N THR A 189 5.44 -1.54 -12.98
CA THR A 189 5.40 -0.08 -12.84
C THR A 189 5.90 0.67 -14.08
N ILE A 190 6.45 -0.06 -15.07
CA ILE A 190 6.96 0.51 -16.31
C ILE A 190 5.88 0.46 -17.41
N ASN A 191 5.06 -0.59 -17.44
CA ASN A 191 4.15 -0.88 -18.54
C ASN A 191 2.72 -1.06 -18.03
N PHE A 192 2.06 0.03 -17.66
CA PHE A 192 0.62 0.01 -17.44
C PHE A 192 -0.10 -0.26 -18.76
N ALA A 193 -0.99 -1.25 -18.80
CA ALA A 193 -1.70 -1.63 -20.02
C ALA A 193 -2.93 -0.74 -20.28
N ASN A 194 -3.52 -0.16 -19.23
CA ASN A 194 -4.74 0.64 -19.30
C ASN A 194 -4.86 1.58 -18.08
N LYS A 195 -5.87 2.46 -18.08
CA LYS A 195 -6.10 3.40 -16.96
C LYS A 195 -6.41 2.69 -15.64
N ASP A 196 -7.05 1.52 -15.68
CA ASP A 196 -7.43 0.77 -14.47
C ASP A 196 -6.20 0.26 -13.72
N ASP A 197 -5.12 -0.08 -14.44
CA ASP A 197 -3.84 -0.43 -13.84
C ASP A 197 -3.24 0.77 -13.07
N VAL A 198 -3.30 1.98 -13.65
CA VAL A 198 -2.82 3.19 -12.99
C VAL A 198 -3.69 3.52 -11.77
N LEU A 199 -5.01 3.45 -11.91
CA LEU A 199 -5.92 3.68 -10.78
C LEU A 199 -5.70 2.67 -9.66
N THR A 200 -5.49 1.39 -9.99
CA THR A 200 -5.20 0.34 -9.01
C THR A 200 -3.86 0.61 -8.30
N TYR A 201 -2.85 1.02 -9.03
CA TYR A 201 -1.58 1.43 -8.44
C TYR A 201 -1.74 2.62 -7.48
N LEU A 202 -2.54 3.62 -7.84
CA LEU A 202 -2.86 4.76 -6.97
C LEU A 202 -3.63 4.35 -5.70
N ILE A 203 -4.46 3.29 -5.77
CA ILE A 203 -5.12 2.71 -4.60
C ILE A 203 -4.08 2.08 -3.66
N HIS A 204 -3.15 1.28 -4.20
CA HIS A 204 -2.08 0.68 -3.39
C HIS A 204 -1.16 1.72 -2.75
N LEU A 205 -0.89 2.81 -3.46
CA LEU A 205 -0.14 3.96 -2.94
C LEU A 205 -0.91 4.79 -1.90
N GLY A 206 -2.23 4.60 -1.75
CA GLY A 206 -3.07 5.37 -0.84
C GLY A 206 -3.50 6.76 -1.36
N TYR A 207 -3.35 7.04 -2.65
CA TYR A 207 -3.89 8.26 -3.28
C TYR A 207 -5.37 8.15 -3.62
N LEU A 208 -5.89 6.94 -3.74
CA LEU A 208 -7.31 6.69 -3.97
C LEU A 208 -7.86 5.77 -2.90
N GLY A 209 -9.10 6.04 -2.49
CA GLY A 209 -9.93 5.09 -1.77
C GLY A 209 -10.58 4.10 -2.74
N TYR A 210 -10.97 2.93 -2.25
CA TYR A 210 -11.64 1.90 -3.02
C TYR A 210 -12.83 1.32 -2.26
N ASP A 211 -14.00 1.34 -2.90
CA ASP A 211 -15.20 0.66 -2.41
C ASP A 211 -15.27 -0.71 -3.09
N ALA A 212 -14.89 -1.76 -2.36
CA ALA A 212 -14.84 -3.13 -2.88
C ALA A 212 -16.23 -3.69 -3.24
N GLN A 213 -17.31 -3.22 -2.58
CA GLN A 213 -18.67 -3.67 -2.86
C GLN A 213 -19.20 -3.10 -4.17
N LYS A 214 -18.85 -1.85 -4.45
CA LYS A 214 -19.25 -1.14 -5.68
C LYS A 214 -18.24 -1.26 -6.80
N GLN A 215 -17.02 -1.72 -6.51
CA GLN A 215 -15.88 -1.74 -7.42
C GLN A 215 -15.55 -0.35 -7.98
N MET A 216 -15.52 0.64 -7.10
CA MET A 216 -15.31 2.04 -7.46
C MET A 216 -14.14 2.66 -6.69
N ALA A 217 -13.33 3.43 -7.40
CA ALA A 217 -12.30 4.30 -6.83
C ALA A 217 -12.83 5.72 -6.63
N PHE A 218 -12.27 6.42 -5.65
CA PHE A 218 -12.63 7.81 -5.32
C PHE A 218 -11.48 8.53 -4.60
N ILE A 219 -11.51 9.86 -4.55
CA ILE A 219 -10.60 10.64 -3.71
C ILE A 219 -11.09 10.55 -2.25
N PRO A 220 -10.25 10.03 -1.34
CA PRO A 220 -10.72 9.67 0.00
C PRO A 220 -11.05 10.89 0.89
N ASN A 221 -10.30 11.99 0.77
CA ASN A 221 -10.38 13.08 1.72
C ASN A 221 -9.83 14.41 1.17
N GLU A 222 -9.88 15.46 1.99
CA GLU A 222 -9.39 16.78 1.61
C GLU A 222 -7.87 16.86 1.49
N GLU A 223 -7.14 16.03 2.27
CA GLU A 223 -5.67 15.98 2.17
C GLU A 223 -5.19 15.58 0.77
N ILE A 224 -5.90 14.64 0.13
CA ILE A 224 -5.54 14.13 -1.20
C ILE A 224 -6.12 14.97 -2.33
N ARG A 225 -7.18 15.72 -2.06
CA ARG A 225 -7.84 16.61 -3.05
C ARG A 225 -6.94 17.77 -3.45
#